data_dfc4d1c3c8edb27d3181e4a0524742f4
#
_entry.id   dfc4d1c3c8edb27d3181e4a0524742f4
#
_cell.length_a   1.000
_cell.length_b   1.000
_cell.length_c   1.000
_cell.angle_alpha   90.00
_cell.angle_beta   90.00
_cell.angle_gamma   90.00
#
_symmetry.space_group_name_H-M   'P 1'
#
loop_
_entity.id
_entity.type
_entity.pdbx_description
1 polymer ?
#
loop_
_entity_poly.entity_id
_entity_poly.type
_entity_poly.pdbx_seq_one_letter_code
_entity_poly.pdbx_strand_id
1 'polypeptide(L)'
;MVVTPSDHIVMDVTEFQRVIDAAMKFTADSDAILTLGMKPTRPETGYGYIEADLTIPSTSNKEVYRVYSFKEKPDLETAESIFVWNVSTVVNALRVYQPAISKIFERLLPYYYTEQEQEMINQNFPLCENISVDYAIMEKADEIFVFPSDFGWSDLGTWGSLHGNLPKDAHNNTQIGQNIKLYETRNCVIHTTQEKKVVVQGLDGYIVAEKDDTLLICRLSEEQRIKEFSAE
;
A
#
# COMPACT_ATOMS: atom_id res chain seq x y z
N MET A 1 11.99 11.99 6.79
CA MET A 1 11.00 11.07 7.40
C MET A 1 10.56 10.07 6.34
N VAL A 2 10.47 8.79 6.69
CA VAL A 2 9.92 7.73 5.84
C VAL A 2 8.58 7.32 6.45
N VAL A 3 7.55 7.21 5.63
CA VAL A 3 6.22 6.73 6.02
C VAL A 3 5.92 5.49 5.19
N THR A 4 5.75 4.36 5.85
CA THR A 4 5.47 3.07 5.22
C THR A 4 4.38 2.35 6.01
N PRO A 5 3.45 1.66 5.35
CA PRO A 5 2.52 0.77 6.03
C PRO A 5 3.25 -0.33 6.80
N SER A 6 2.68 -0.75 7.91
CA SER A 6 3.30 -1.73 8.84
C SER A 6 2.99 -3.19 8.50
N ASP A 7 2.06 -3.43 7.59
CA ASP A 7 1.51 -4.73 7.21
C ASP A 7 1.90 -5.17 5.79
N HIS A 8 2.78 -4.41 5.14
CA HIS A 8 3.30 -4.74 3.82
C HIS A 8 4.54 -5.63 3.90
N ILE A 9 4.78 -6.42 2.87
CA ILE A 9 5.95 -7.28 2.75
C ILE A 9 7.00 -6.69 1.81
N VAL A 10 8.27 -6.86 2.18
CA VAL A 10 9.45 -6.52 1.37
C VAL A 10 10.31 -7.77 1.28
N MET A 11 10.57 -8.25 0.07
CA MET A 11 11.34 -9.49 -0.16
C MET A 11 12.84 -9.22 -0.27
N ASP A 12 13.26 -8.17 -0.94
CA ASP A 12 14.67 -7.76 -1.04
C ASP A 12 14.97 -6.60 -0.07
N VAL A 13 15.33 -6.96 1.16
CA VAL A 13 15.67 -6.00 2.22
C VAL A 13 16.89 -5.16 1.87
N THR A 14 17.87 -5.73 1.14
CA THR A 14 19.10 -5.02 0.77
C THR A 14 18.79 -3.91 -0.23
N GLU A 15 18.02 -4.21 -1.26
CA GLU A 15 17.60 -3.22 -2.25
C GLU A 15 16.67 -2.18 -1.61
N PHE A 16 15.76 -2.59 -0.74
CA PHE A 16 14.91 -1.66 0.00
C PHE A 16 15.76 -0.66 0.82
N GLN A 17 16.76 -1.13 1.56
CA GLN A 17 17.65 -0.25 2.32
C GLN A 17 18.39 0.73 1.42
N ARG A 18 18.93 0.27 0.27
CA ARG A 18 19.60 1.11 -0.71
C ARG A 18 18.68 2.24 -1.22
N VAL A 19 17.46 1.88 -1.59
CA VAL A 19 16.45 2.82 -2.11
C VAL A 19 16.06 3.85 -1.05
N ILE A 20 15.78 3.40 0.19
CA ILE A 20 15.42 4.30 1.30
C ILE A 20 16.56 5.27 1.63
N ASP A 21 17.80 4.80 1.67
CA ASP A 21 18.96 5.65 1.93
C ASP A 21 19.14 6.72 0.84
N ALA A 22 18.96 6.35 -0.42
CA ALA A 22 19.04 7.28 -1.54
C ALA A 22 17.86 8.28 -1.53
N ALA A 23 16.65 7.81 -1.21
CA ALA A 23 15.46 8.62 -1.08
C ALA A 23 15.56 9.65 0.06
N MET A 24 16.07 9.22 1.22
CA MET A 24 16.30 10.12 2.36
C MET A 24 17.36 11.19 2.04
N LYS A 25 18.43 10.83 1.34
CA LYS A 25 19.44 11.81 0.90
C LYS A 25 18.87 12.82 -0.10
N PHE A 26 18.01 12.37 -1.00
CA PHE A 26 17.35 13.25 -1.98
C PHE A 26 16.44 14.27 -1.30
N THR A 27 15.69 13.87 -0.28
CA THR A 27 14.72 14.73 0.41
C THR A 27 15.30 15.52 1.60
N ALA A 28 16.55 15.24 2.03
CA ALA A 28 17.14 15.85 3.23
C ALA A 28 17.24 17.37 3.12
N ASP A 29 17.67 17.87 1.97
CA ASP A 29 17.98 19.27 1.71
C ASP A 29 17.06 19.89 0.63
N SER A 30 15.85 19.33 0.47
CA SER A 30 14.87 19.80 -0.53
C SER A 30 13.46 19.83 0.03
N ASP A 31 12.60 20.63 -0.60
CA ASP A 31 11.17 20.66 -0.33
C ASP A 31 10.40 19.60 -1.14
N ALA A 32 11.11 18.64 -1.72
CA ALA A 32 10.53 17.58 -2.52
C ALA A 32 9.72 16.58 -1.67
N ILE A 33 8.61 16.15 -2.22
CA ILE A 33 7.86 14.97 -1.78
C ILE A 33 8.29 13.83 -2.68
N LEU A 34 8.84 12.76 -2.11
CA LEU A 34 9.27 11.59 -2.86
C LEU A 34 8.41 10.39 -2.51
N THR A 35 7.97 9.68 -3.53
CA THR A 35 7.29 8.39 -3.38
C THR A 35 8.11 7.29 -4.04
N LEU A 36 8.02 6.07 -3.49
CA LEU A 36 8.61 4.89 -4.12
C LEU A 36 7.58 4.30 -5.07
N GLY A 37 7.91 4.27 -6.36
CA GLY A 37 7.05 3.75 -7.41
C GLY A 37 7.34 2.29 -7.71
N MET A 38 6.40 1.40 -7.40
CA MET A 38 6.51 -0.03 -7.70
C MET A 38 6.00 -0.31 -9.12
N LYS A 39 6.79 -1.05 -9.92
CA LYS A 39 6.32 -1.47 -11.23
C LYS A 39 5.17 -2.46 -11.07
N PRO A 40 3.97 -2.15 -11.57
CA PRO A 40 2.84 -3.06 -11.45
C PRO A 40 3.09 -4.33 -12.29
N THR A 41 2.83 -5.47 -11.70
CA THR A 41 2.90 -6.77 -12.38
C THR A 41 1.54 -7.21 -12.92
N ARG A 42 0.46 -6.52 -12.50
CA ARG A 42 -0.93 -6.74 -12.89
C ARG A 42 -1.76 -5.47 -12.64
N PRO A 43 -2.92 -5.31 -13.29
CA PRO A 43 -3.84 -4.22 -12.97
C PRO A 43 -4.38 -4.37 -11.54
N GLU A 44 -4.24 -3.33 -10.73
CA GLU A 44 -4.79 -3.25 -9.38
C GLU A 44 -5.58 -1.96 -9.22
N THR A 45 -6.87 -2.08 -8.92
CA THR A 45 -7.76 -0.92 -8.75
C THR A 45 -7.67 -0.28 -7.36
N GLY A 46 -6.87 -0.85 -6.47
CA GLY A 46 -6.69 -0.40 -5.09
C GLY A 46 -5.55 0.59 -4.88
N TYR A 47 -4.70 0.82 -5.88
CA TYR A 47 -3.51 1.66 -5.77
C TYR A 47 -3.69 3.02 -6.45
N GLY A 48 -2.91 4.01 -5.99
CA GLY A 48 -2.63 5.23 -6.74
C GLY A 48 -1.62 4.96 -7.85
N TYR A 49 -1.79 5.60 -9.00
CA TYR A 49 -0.89 5.47 -10.15
C TYR A 49 -0.19 6.78 -10.44
N ILE A 50 1.10 6.68 -10.76
CA ILE A 50 1.98 7.81 -11.04
C ILE A 50 2.37 7.80 -12.50
N GLU A 51 2.24 8.95 -13.15
CA GLU A 51 2.79 9.20 -14.47
C GLU A 51 4.08 10.03 -14.34
N ALA A 52 5.21 9.47 -14.74
CA ALA A 52 6.50 10.14 -14.76
C ALA A 52 7.26 9.83 -16.03
N ASP A 53 8.01 10.82 -16.56
CA ASP A 53 8.90 10.60 -17.71
C ASP A 53 10.24 10.05 -17.23
N LEU A 54 10.40 8.74 -17.33
CA LEU A 54 11.64 8.05 -16.95
C LEU A 54 12.82 8.33 -17.87
N THR A 55 12.66 9.16 -18.91
CA THR A 55 13.78 9.62 -19.76
C THR A 55 14.46 10.88 -19.23
N ILE A 56 13.80 11.60 -18.32
CA ILE A 56 14.28 12.87 -17.75
C ILE A 56 14.48 12.72 -16.23
N PRO A 57 15.65 12.22 -15.80
CA PRO A 57 15.95 12.08 -14.37
C PRO A 57 16.15 13.45 -13.70
N SER A 58 15.96 13.49 -12.40
CA SER A 58 16.29 14.65 -11.57
C SER A 58 17.77 15.01 -11.68
N THR A 59 18.09 16.29 -11.53
CA THR A 59 19.49 16.78 -11.58
C THR A 59 20.32 16.30 -10.40
N SER A 60 19.71 16.12 -9.24
CA SER A 60 20.39 15.71 -7.99
C SER A 60 20.49 14.20 -7.80
N ASN A 61 19.60 13.41 -8.42
CA ASN A 61 19.65 11.95 -8.39
C ASN A 61 19.13 11.37 -9.70
N LYS A 62 19.95 10.54 -10.37
CA LYS A 62 19.65 9.98 -11.69
C LYS A 62 18.60 8.84 -11.68
N GLU A 63 18.26 8.33 -10.51
CA GLU A 63 17.25 7.31 -10.31
C GLU A 63 15.89 7.90 -9.87
N VAL A 64 15.80 9.23 -9.72
CA VAL A 64 14.61 9.95 -9.27
C VAL A 64 14.04 10.79 -10.42
N TYR A 65 12.74 10.75 -10.61
CA TYR A 65 12.05 11.39 -11.72
C TYR A 65 10.92 12.27 -11.21
N ARG A 66 10.62 13.36 -11.93
CA ARG A 66 9.50 14.23 -11.58
C ARG A 66 8.18 13.58 -11.99
N VAL A 67 7.20 13.65 -11.10
CA VAL A 67 5.83 13.22 -11.37
C VAL A 67 5.09 14.31 -12.14
N TYR A 68 4.42 13.95 -13.23
CA TYR A 68 3.61 14.87 -14.01
C TYR A 68 2.13 14.80 -13.65
N SER A 69 1.65 13.61 -13.33
CA SER A 69 0.31 13.45 -12.85
C SER A 69 0.22 12.30 -11.85
N PHE A 70 -0.66 12.50 -10.88
CA PHE A 70 -1.06 11.51 -9.91
C PHE A 70 -2.52 11.19 -10.18
N LYS A 71 -2.87 9.91 -10.31
CA LYS A 71 -4.25 9.48 -10.54
C LYS A 71 -4.57 8.32 -9.61
N GLU A 72 -5.56 8.49 -8.77
CA GLU A 72 -6.13 7.37 -8.07
C GLU A 72 -7.02 6.58 -9.03
N LYS A 73 -6.68 5.31 -9.24
CA LYS A 73 -7.48 4.29 -9.96
C LYS A 73 -7.76 4.50 -11.46
N PRO A 74 -6.77 4.67 -12.30
CA PRO A 74 -6.91 4.24 -13.69
C PRO A 74 -5.75 3.41 -14.21
N ASP A 75 -5.77 3.11 -15.51
CA ASP A 75 -4.92 2.18 -16.26
C ASP A 75 -3.43 2.22 -15.92
N LEU A 76 -2.87 1.02 -15.77
CA LEU A 76 -1.48 0.58 -15.66
C LEU A 76 -0.34 1.61 -15.88
N GLU A 77 0.26 2.20 -14.81
CA GLU A 77 1.66 2.63 -14.99
C GLU A 77 2.58 2.53 -13.78
N THR A 78 2.21 2.88 -12.57
CA THR A 78 3.06 2.59 -11.37
C THR A 78 2.24 2.72 -10.09
N ALA A 79 2.25 1.69 -9.26
CA ALA A 79 1.55 1.72 -7.96
C ALA A 79 2.44 2.32 -6.88
N GLU A 80 1.87 3.07 -5.93
CA GLU A 80 2.64 3.65 -4.84
C GLU A 80 2.05 3.37 -3.47
N SER A 81 2.91 3.42 -2.43
CA SER A 81 2.48 3.30 -1.05
C SER A 81 3.53 3.72 -0.02
N ILE A 82 4.71 4.15 -0.43
CA ILE A 82 5.80 4.52 0.49
C ILE A 82 6.21 5.96 0.20
N PHE A 83 6.08 6.83 1.20
CA PHE A 83 6.41 8.25 1.08
C PHE A 83 7.69 8.59 1.84
N VAL A 84 8.53 9.42 1.20
CA VAL A 84 9.77 9.95 1.78
C VAL A 84 9.80 11.46 1.60
N TRP A 85 9.85 12.21 2.69
CA TRP A 85 9.86 13.66 2.67
C TRP A 85 10.58 14.26 3.88
N ASN A 86 10.95 15.52 3.78
CA ASN A 86 11.36 16.27 4.95
C ASN A 86 10.12 16.58 5.82
N VAL A 87 10.29 16.58 7.13
CA VAL A 87 9.18 16.88 8.06
C VAL A 87 8.62 18.29 7.82
N SER A 88 9.48 19.26 7.56
CA SER A 88 9.04 20.62 7.22
C SER A 88 8.21 20.67 5.94
N THR A 89 8.57 19.88 4.94
CA THR A 89 7.84 19.80 3.66
C THR A 89 6.42 19.31 3.87
N VAL A 90 6.22 18.18 4.58
CA VAL A 90 4.87 17.65 4.81
C VAL A 90 4.03 18.57 5.70
N VAL A 91 4.63 19.20 6.72
CA VAL A 91 3.93 20.19 7.56
C VAL A 91 3.49 21.39 6.74
N ASN A 92 4.35 21.92 5.86
CA ASN A 92 4.01 23.02 5.00
C ASN A 92 2.95 22.64 3.95
N ALA A 93 3.04 21.45 3.37
CA ALA A 93 2.02 20.93 2.46
C ALA A 93 0.64 20.83 3.14
N LEU A 94 0.58 20.31 4.37
CA LEU A 94 -0.67 20.29 5.15
C LEU A 94 -1.20 21.69 5.44
N ARG A 95 -0.33 22.66 5.74
CA ARG A 95 -0.74 24.06 5.95
C ARG A 95 -1.36 24.69 4.70
N VAL A 96 -0.80 24.38 3.54
CA VAL A 96 -1.26 24.93 2.27
C VAL A 96 -2.50 24.22 1.76
N TYR A 97 -2.48 22.89 1.72
CA TYR A 97 -3.52 22.10 1.06
C TYR A 97 -4.62 21.61 2.00
N GLN A 98 -4.34 21.54 3.32
CA GLN A 98 -5.26 21.08 4.36
C GLN A 98 -5.24 21.98 5.60
N PRO A 99 -5.54 23.29 5.46
CA PRO A 99 -5.41 24.24 6.57
C PRO A 99 -6.32 23.93 7.76
N ALA A 100 -7.45 23.26 7.55
CA ALA A 100 -8.35 22.85 8.64
C ALA A 100 -7.70 21.79 9.51
N ILE A 101 -7.11 20.76 8.93
CA ILE A 101 -6.37 19.70 9.62
C ILE A 101 -5.15 20.30 10.35
N SER A 102 -4.36 21.11 9.64
CA SER A 102 -3.18 21.76 10.20
C SER A 102 -3.53 22.58 11.46
N LYS A 103 -4.60 23.38 11.44
CA LYS A 103 -5.05 24.16 12.60
C LYS A 103 -5.44 23.30 13.81
N ILE A 104 -6.01 22.12 13.58
CA ILE A 104 -6.35 21.20 14.67
C ILE A 104 -5.06 20.77 15.36
N PHE A 105 -4.07 20.28 14.60
CA PHE A 105 -2.80 19.83 15.18
C PHE A 105 -1.96 20.96 15.77
N GLU A 106 -2.00 22.17 15.20
CA GLU A 106 -1.31 23.33 15.77
C GLU A 106 -1.87 23.73 17.15
N ARG A 107 -3.17 23.55 17.41
CA ARG A 107 -3.77 23.75 18.75
C ARG A 107 -3.29 22.73 19.77
N LEU A 108 -2.83 21.56 19.33
CA LEU A 108 -2.31 20.51 20.20
C LEU A 108 -0.85 20.72 20.61
N LEU A 109 -0.12 21.64 19.96
CA LEU A 109 1.30 21.89 20.24
C LEU A 109 1.64 22.05 21.74
N PRO A 110 0.84 22.78 22.57
CA PRO A 110 1.15 22.92 23.99
C PRO A 110 1.01 21.64 24.81
N TYR A 111 0.34 20.63 24.26
CA TYR A 111 0.02 19.38 24.97
C TYR A 111 0.95 18.23 24.62
N TYR A 112 1.69 18.30 23.48
CA TYR A 112 2.64 17.28 23.10
C TYR A 112 3.72 17.08 24.17
N TYR A 113 4.06 15.83 24.44
CA TYR A 113 5.02 15.39 25.45
C TYR A 113 4.59 15.73 26.89
N THR A 114 3.29 15.96 27.13
CA THR A 114 2.69 16.13 28.46
C THR A 114 1.76 14.95 28.78
N GLU A 115 1.35 14.85 30.07
CA GLU A 115 0.37 13.83 30.49
C GLU A 115 -1.01 13.97 29.79
N GLN A 116 -1.30 15.15 29.23
CA GLN A 116 -2.56 15.44 28.56
C GLN A 116 -2.53 15.10 27.06
N GLU A 117 -1.40 14.74 26.48
CA GLU A 117 -1.22 14.54 25.05
C GLU A 117 -2.27 13.58 24.46
N GLN A 118 -2.36 12.37 25.02
CA GLN A 118 -3.25 11.34 24.48
C GLN A 118 -4.73 11.73 24.58
N GLU A 119 -5.13 12.37 25.67
CA GLU A 119 -6.50 12.85 25.85
C GLU A 119 -6.85 13.90 24.81
N MET A 120 -5.96 14.88 24.61
CA MET A 120 -6.15 15.96 23.64
C MET A 120 -6.16 15.45 22.19
N ILE A 121 -5.32 14.47 21.86
CA ILE A 121 -5.36 13.80 20.55
C ILE A 121 -6.71 13.10 20.36
N ASN A 122 -7.16 12.31 21.31
CA ASN A 122 -8.43 11.58 21.21
C ASN A 122 -9.64 12.49 21.06
N GLN A 123 -9.62 13.68 21.66
CA GLN A 123 -10.70 14.67 21.55
C GLN A 123 -10.70 15.41 20.20
N ASN A 124 -9.53 15.65 19.63
CA ASN A 124 -9.38 16.54 18.45
C ASN A 124 -9.17 15.78 17.14
N PHE A 125 -8.52 14.64 17.14
CA PHE A 125 -8.29 13.85 15.91
C PHE A 125 -9.60 13.47 15.18
N PRO A 126 -10.70 13.08 15.86
CA PRO A 126 -11.97 12.79 15.19
C PRO A 126 -12.62 13.99 14.50
N LEU A 127 -12.15 15.21 14.76
CA LEU A 127 -12.62 16.43 14.09
C LEU A 127 -11.91 16.68 12.75
N CYS A 128 -10.84 15.92 12.45
CA CYS A 128 -10.16 16.01 11.18
C CYS A 128 -11.04 15.42 10.07
N GLU A 129 -10.95 16.03 8.90
CA GLU A 129 -11.52 15.44 7.69
C GLU A 129 -10.89 14.07 7.42
N ASN A 130 -11.73 13.08 7.09
CA ASN A 130 -11.25 11.76 6.67
C ASN A 130 -10.87 11.79 5.19
N ILE A 131 -9.62 12.10 4.92
CA ILE A 131 -9.06 12.22 3.57
C ILE A 131 -7.70 11.51 3.51
N SER A 132 -7.43 10.76 2.43
CA SER A 132 -6.12 10.14 2.22
C SER A 132 -5.06 11.20 1.90
N VAL A 133 -3.79 10.88 2.15
CA VAL A 133 -2.66 11.75 1.79
C VAL A 133 -2.58 12.01 0.29
N ASP A 134 -3.05 11.06 -0.50
CA ASP A 134 -3.10 11.14 -1.96
C ASP A 134 -3.98 12.32 -2.41
N TYR A 135 -5.22 12.36 -1.97
CA TYR A 135 -6.13 13.48 -2.24
C TYR A 135 -5.79 14.76 -1.47
N ALA A 136 -5.25 14.60 -0.27
CA ALA A 136 -4.94 15.74 0.58
C ALA A 136 -3.75 16.56 0.06
N ILE A 137 -2.72 15.88 -0.46
CA ILE A 137 -1.43 16.47 -0.81
C ILE A 137 -0.99 16.08 -2.21
N MET A 138 -0.93 14.76 -2.55
CA MET A 138 -0.25 14.28 -3.74
C MET A 138 -0.87 14.79 -5.04
N GLU A 139 -2.18 14.87 -5.14
CA GLU A 139 -2.87 15.43 -6.32
C GLU A 139 -2.74 16.95 -6.47
N LYS A 140 -2.25 17.64 -5.43
CA LYS A 140 -2.23 19.11 -5.37
C LYS A 140 -0.83 19.72 -5.36
N ALA A 141 0.17 18.94 -4.96
CA ALA A 141 1.53 19.42 -4.82
C ALA A 141 2.29 19.40 -6.15
N ASP A 142 3.11 20.43 -6.39
CA ASP A 142 3.84 20.62 -7.64
C ASP A 142 5.21 19.91 -7.65
N GLU A 143 5.83 19.71 -6.49
CA GLU A 143 7.20 19.17 -6.35
C GLU A 143 7.16 17.72 -5.87
N ILE A 144 6.51 16.85 -6.68
CA ILE A 144 6.44 15.42 -6.43
C ILE A 144 7.43 14.69 -7.33
N PHE A 145 8.13 13.74 -6.74
CA PHE A 145 9.10 12.91 -7.41
C PHE A 145 8.82 11.43 -7.13
N VAL A 146 9.21 10.57 -8.06
CA VAL A 146 9.13 9.13 -7.93
C VAL A 146 10.53 8.50 -8.02
N PHE A 147 10.78 7.53 -7.17
CA PHE A 147 11.92 6.62 -7.27
C PHE A 147 11.40 5.25 -7.72
N PRO A 148 11.49 4.91 -9.00
CA PRO A 148 11.10 3.60 -9.49
C PRO A 148 11.89 2.51 -8.77
N SER A 149 11.20 1.57 -8.17
CA SER A 149 11.79 0.58 -7.27
C SER A 149 11.28 -0.82 -7.55
N ASP A 150 12.13 -1.81 -7.34
CA ASP A 150 11.78 -3.23 -7.48
C ASP A 150 12.51 -4.03 -6.39
N PHE A 151 11.89 -4.11 -5.22
CA PHE A 151 12.40 -4.88 -4.08
C PHE A 151 11.40 -5.94 -3.60
N GLY A 152 10.54 -6.41 -4.52
CA GLY A 152 9.55 -7.44 -4.19
C GLY A 152 8.54 -6.98 -3.15
N TRP A 153 7.99 -5.77 -3.32
CA TRP A 153 6.98 -5.22 -2.43
C TRP A 153 5.59 -5.78 -2.73
N SER A 154 4.80 -5.99 -1.69
CA SER A 154 3.37 -6.28 -1.79
C SER A 154 2.63 -5.82 -0.54
N ASP A 155 1.43 -5.28 -0.72
CA ASP A 155 0.52 -4.93 0.37
C ASP A 155 -0.24 -6.14 0.95
N LEU A 156 -0.16 -7.31 0.29
CA LEU A 156 -0.94 -8.51 0.60
C LEU A 156 -2.46 -8.26 0.68
N GLY A 157 -2.94 -7.16 0.10
CA GLY A 157 -4.32 -6.68 0.20
C GLY A 157 -5.32 -7.47 -0.65
N THR A 158 -4.86 -8.34 -1.53
CA THR A 158 -5.71 -9.15 -2.41
C THR A 158 -5.34 -10.62 -2.37
N TRP A 159 -6.28 -11.50 -2.73
CA TRP A 159 -6.03 -12.94 -2.81
C TRP A 159 -4.96 -13.29 -3.85
N GLY A 160 -4.93 -12.54 -4.95
CA GLY A 160 -3.88 -12.70 -5.94
C GLY A 160 -2.51 -12.26 -5.44
N SER A 161 -2.39 -11.22 -4.60
CA SER A 161 -1.11 -10.86 -3.98
C SER A 161 -0.69 -11.90 -2.93
N LEU A 162 -1.61 -12.45 -2.16
CA LEU A 162 -1.33 -13.59 -1.28
C LEU A 162 -0.83 -14.80 -2.08
N HIS A 163 -1.53 -15.16 -3.17
CA HIS A 163 -1.09 -16.25 -4.05
C HIS A 163 0.29 -15.95 -4.66
N GLY A 164 0.56 -14.70 -5.06
CA GLY A 164 1.85 -14.30 -5.65
C GLY A 164 3.03 -14.48 -4.70
N ASN A 165 2.86 -14.14 -3.43
CA ASN A 165 3.95 -13.95 -2.47
C ASN A 165 4.11 -15.08 -1.42
N LEU A 166 3.08 -15.88 -1.18
CA LEU A 166 3.14 -16.97 -0.21
C LEU A 166 3.70 -18.26 -0.82
N PRO A 167 4.24 -19.18 0.02
CA PRO A 167 4.70 -20.49 -0.43
C PRO A 167 3.60 -21.27 -1.15
N LYS A 168 4.01 -22.02 -2.19
CA LYS A 168 3.13 -22.82 -3.03
C LYS A 168 3.49 -24.30 -2.97
N ASP A 169 2.49 -25.15 -3.11
CA ASP A 169 2.71 -26.57 -3.33
C ASP A 169 3.15 -26.89 -4.79
N ALA A 170 3.38 -28.16 -5.10
CA ALA A 170 3.81 -28.62 -6.42
C ALA A 170 2.80 -28.34 -7.55
N HIS A 171 1.57 -28.00 -7.22
CA HIS A 171 0.48 -27.67 -8.14
C HIS A 171 0.11 -26.18 -8.15
N ASN A 172 1.02 -25.32 -7.63
CA ASN A 172 0.85 -23.89 -7.56
C ASN A 172 -0.34 -23.46 -6.68
N ASN A 173 -0.66 -24.19 -5.61
CA ASN A 173 -1.67 -23.77 -4.64
C ASN A 173 -1.01 -23.11 -3.43
N THR A 174 -1.62 -22.06 -2.92
CA THR A 174 -1.30 -21.43 -1.63
C THR A 174 -2.28 -21.92 -0.58
N GLN A 175 -1.77 -22.44 0.53
CA GLN A 175 -2.56 -23.01 1.62
C GLN A 175 -2.29 -22.24 2.91
N ILE A 176 -3.36 -21.69 3.50
CA ILE A 176 -3.34 -20.99 4.78
C ILE A 176 -4.32 -21.70 5.71
N GLY A 177 -3.78 -22.50 6.63
CA GLY A 177 -4.53 -23.39 7.52
C GLY A 177 -3.78 -24.70 7.74
N GLN A 178 -4.17 -25.46 8.76
CA GLN A 178 -3.43 -26.69 9.15
C GLN A 178 -4.02 -27.98 8.60
N ASN A 179 -5.29 -27.98 8.23
CA ASN A 179 -6.02 -29.23 7.97
C ASN A 179 -6.65 -29.22 6.56
N ILE A 180 -5.83 -28.91 5.55
CA ILE A 180 -6.24 -28.81 4.16
C ILE A 180 -5.75 -30.03 3.38
N LYS A 181 -6.63 -30.64 2.58
CA LYS A 181 -6.29 -31.73 1.65
C LYS A 181 -6.79 -31.36 0.26
N LEU A 182 -5.87 -31.37 -0.70
CA LEU A 182 -6.12 -31.04 -2.09
C LEU A 182 -5.95 -32.25 -3.00
N TYR A 183 -6.91 -32.47 -3.89
CA TYR A 183 -6.87 -33.51 -4.91
C TYR A 183 -7.16 -32.89 -6.27
N GLU A 184 -6.30 -33.11 -7.26
CA GLU A 184 -6.49 -32.60 -8.64
C GLU A 184 -6.80 -31.08 -8.66
N THR A 185 -6.28 -30.33 -7.67
CA THR A 185 -6.51 -28.91 -7.45
C THR A 185 -5.24 -28.15 -7.77
N ARG A 186 -5.33 -27.03 -8.50
CA ARG A 186 -4.18 -26.23 -8.91
C ARG A 186 -4.51 -24.73 -9.00
N ASN A 187 -3.47 -23.89 -8.90
CA ASN A 187 -3.55 -22.44 -9.01
C ASN A 187 -4.56 -21.80 -8.03
N CYS A 188 -4.79 -22.39 -6.89
CA CYS A 188 -5.82 -22.01 -5.93
C CYS A 188 -5.23 -21.37 -4.69
N VAL A 189 -6.02 -20.52 -4.04
CA VAL A 189 -5.77 -20.03 -2.68
C VAL A 189 -6.81 -20.63 -1.75
N ILE A 190 -6.33 -21.39 -0.76
CA ILE A 190 -7.19 -22.02 0.23
C ILE A 190 -6.86 -21.44 1.60
N HIS A 191 -7.79 -20.71 2.19
CA HIS A 191 -7.69 -20.11 3.52
C HIS A 191 -8.79 -20.66 4.43
N THR A 192 -8.41 -21.32 5.51
CA THR A 192 -9.37 -21.90 6.44
C THR A 192 -8.96 -21.64 7.87
N THR A 193 -9.92 -21.70 8.78
CA THR A 193 -9.64 -21.68 10.21
C THR A 193 -8.86 -22.93 10.62
N GLN A 194 -8.03 -22.85 11.66
CA GLN A 194 -7.13 -23.94 12.07
C GLN A 194 -7.85 -25.24 12.52
N GLU A 195 -9.08 -25.13 12.97
CA GLU A 195 -9.84 -26.25 13.54
C GLU A 195 -10.62 -27.07 12.50
N LYS A 196 -10.85 -26.49 11.32
CA LYS A 196 -11.70 -27.08 10.31
C LYS A 196 -10.90 -27.91 9.29
N LYS A 197 -11.32 -29.16 9.08
CA LYS A 197 -10.80 -29.96 7.98
C LYS A 197 -11.50 -29.56 6.68
N VAL A 198 -10.70 -29.13 5.71
CA VAL A 198 -11.18 -28.77 4.37
C VAL A 198 -10.57 -29.72 3.34
N VAL A 199 -11.43 -30.26 2.50
CA VAL A 199 -11.03 -31.15 1.38
C VAL A 199 -11.54 -30.51 0.10
N VAL A 200 -10.63 -30.29 -0.85
CA VAL A 200 -10.96 -29.69 -2.15
C VAL A 200 -10.49 -30.63 -3.24
N GLN A 201 -11.34 -30.85 -4.25
CA GLN A 201 -11.02 -31.67 -5.42
C GLN A 201 -11.43 -30.98 -6.71
N GLY A 202 -10.54 -30.97 -7.70
CA GLY A 202 -10.85 -30.59 -9.08
C GLY A 202 -10.96 -29.10 -9.36
N LEU A 203 -10.56 -28.19 -8.44
CA LEU A 203 -10.58 -26.76 -8.69
C LEU A 203 -9.30 -26.26 -9.39
N ASP A 204 -9.45 -25.29 -10.26
CA ASP A 204 -8.35 -24.63 -10.97
C ASP A 204 -8.57 -23.11 -11.00
N GLY A 205 -7.69 -22.35 -10.31
CA GLY A 205 -7.76 -20.90 -10.27
C GLY A 205 -8.88 -20.35 -9.37
N TYR A 206 -9.11 -20.96 -8.20
CA TYR A 206 -10.15 -20.55 -7.28
C TYR A 206 -9.58 -20.06 -5.94
N ILE A 207 -10.36 -19.20 -5.31
CA ILE A 207 -10.27 -18.85 -3.89
C ILE A 207 -11.28 -19.72 -3.16
N VAL A 208 -10.83 -20.38 -2.10
CA VAL A 208 -11.67 -21.04 -1.09
C VAL A 208 -11.30 -20.42 0.24
N ALA A 209 -12.13 -19.57 0.78
CA ALA A 209 -11.83 -18.83 2.00
C ALA A 209 -12.98 -18.91 2.99
N GLU A 210 -12.64 -19.10 4.25
CA GLU A 210 -13.59 -19.13 5.34
C GLU A 210 -13.29 -18.06 6.38
N LYS A 211 -14.31 -17.34 6.78
CA LYS A 211 -14.27 -16.42 7.91
C LYS A 211 -15.62 -16.45 8.63
N ASP A 212 -15.58 -16.61 9.95
CA ASP A 212 -16.75 -16.74 10.80
C ASP A 212 -17.67 -17.85 10.26
N ASP A 213 -18.92 -17.57 9.97
CA ASP A 213 -19.88 -18.54 9.42
C ASP A 213 -20.00 -18.50 7.89
N THR A 214 -19.08 -17.77 7.21
CA THR A 214 -19.13 -17.59 5.77
C THR A 214 -18.04 -18.36 5.06
N LEU A 215 -18.42 -19.16 4.06
CA LEU A 215 -17.52 -19.84 3.13
C LEU A 215 -17.64 -19.19 1.76
N LEU A 216 -16.56 -18.60 1.28
CA LEU A 216 -16.44 -18.06 -0.07
C LEU A 216 -15.74 -19.07 -0.98
N ILE A 217 -16.36 -19.33 -2.14
CA ILE A 217 -15.72 -20.05 -3.25
C ILE A 217 -15.96 -19.23 -4.52
N CYS A 218 -14.90 -18.61 -5.05
CA CYS A 218 -14.99 -17.83 -6.28
C CYS A 218 -13.71 -17.99 -7.11
N ARG A 219 -13.75 -17.57 -8.38
CA ARG A 219 -12.54 -17.57 -9.21
C ARG A 219 -11.56 -16.53 -8.73
N LEU A 220 -10.27 -16.86 -8.71
CA LEU A 220 -9.20 -15.92 -8.37
C LEU A 220 -9.21 -14.69 -9.30
N SER A 221 -9.56 -14.87 -10.58
CA SER A 221 -9.72 -13.77 -11.55
C SER A 221 -10.88 -12.81 -11.21
N GLU A 222 -11.78 -13.19 -10.32
CA GLU A 222 -12.95 -12.37 -9.92
C GLU A 222 -12.78 -11.75 -8.53
N GLU A 223 -11.56 -11.76 -7.98
CA GLU A 223 -11.28 -11.30 -6.63
C GLU A 223 -11.76 -9.88 -6.33
N GLN A 224 -11.70 -8.98 -7.33
CA GLN A 224 -12.14 -7.59 -7.20
C GLN A 224 -13.65 -7.46 -6.92
N ARG A 225 -14.42 -8.48 -7.28
CA ARG A 225 -15.88 -8.53 -7.11
C ARG A 225 -16.32 -9.13 -5.77
N ILE A 226 -15.39 -9.57 -4.92
CA ILE A 226 -15.73 -10.21 -3.63
C ILE A 226 -16.58 -9.27 -2.76
N LYS A 227 -16.34 -7.97 -2.83
CA LYS A 227 -17.17 -6.97 -2.13
C LYS A 227 -18.64 -6.97 -2.57
N GLU A 228 -18.90 -7.24 -3.85
CA GLU A 228 -20.25 -7.39 -4.39
C GLU A 228 -20.91 -8.67 -3.87
N PHE A 229 -20.14 -9.77 -3.78
CA PHE A 229 -20.65 -11.07 -3.33
C PHE A 229 -20.95 -11.11 -1.82
N SER A 230 -20.32 -10.24 -1.04
CA SER A 230 -20.48 -10.16 0.41
C SER A 230 -21.39 -9.02 0.89
N ALA A 231 -21.95 -8.23 -0.02
CA ALA A 231 -22.83 -7.10 0.28
C ALA A 231 -24.31 -7.55 0.38
N GLU A 232 -24.66 -8.37 1.40
CA GLU A 232 -26.04 -8.61 1.82
C GLU A 232 -26.27 -8.15 3.25
#